data_8d90a63f48e502654b625dde14209763
#
_entry.id   8d90a63f48e502654b625dde14209763
#
_cell.length_a   1.000
_cell.length_b   1.000
_cell.length_c   1.000
_cell.angle_alpha   90.00
_cell.angle_beta   90.00
_cell.angle_gamma   90.00
#
_symmetry.space_group_name_H-M   'P 1'
#
loop_
_entity.id
_entity.type
_entity.pdbx_description
1 polymer ?
#
loop_
_entity_poly.entity_id
_entity_poly.type
_entity_poly.pdbx_seq_one_letter_code
_entity_poly.pdbx_strand_id
1 'polypeptide(L)'
;ALVKTGTYDALLAEVCRQKENYGLKVKEASAAIIDATLIESAVHPHTHVEVPVEDWAEDENPDEPACVVFSSDHDARWIKKGCKSMLDYKGFARCDEDEFVDKIHTTPAHVGESPEFETMIEGSNAQRVFADKAYASIANGDALKGKHRDSILHKAVRGRPLR
;
A
#
# COMPACT_ATOMS: atom_id res chain seq x y z
N ALA A 1 12.06 10.72 -8.33
CA ALA A 1 13.24 10.23 -9.04
C ALA A 1 13.69 8.87 -8.48
N LEU A 2 13.95 8.75 -7.18
CA LEU A 2 14.51 7.53 -6.55
C LEU A 2 13.62 6.28 -6.70
N VAL A 3 12.29 6.43 -6.66
CA VAL A 3 11.34 5.31 -6.86
C VAL A 3 11.44 4.77 -8.29
N LYS A 4 11.51 5.67 -9.29
CA LYS A 4 11.58 5.27 -10.72
C LYS A 4 12.88 4.56 -11.08
N THR A 5 13.93 4.72 -10.30
CA THR A 5 15.25 4.10 -10.54
C THR A 5 15.44 2.77 -9.81
N GLY A 6 14.47 2.30 -9.02
CA GLY A 6 14.61 1.09 -8.18
C GLY A 6 15.62 1.24 -7.06
N THR A 7 16.06 2.45 -6.75
CA THR A 7 17.11 2.71 -5.75
C THR A 7 16.66 2.30 -4.35
N TYR A 8 15.39 2.45 -4.01
CA TYR A 8 14.87 2.01 -2.71
C TYR A 8 14.91 0.50 -2.55
N ASP A 9 14.53 -0.24 -3.60
CA ASP A 9 14.56 -1.71 -3.56
C ASP A 9 16.00 -2.22 -3.43
N ALA A 10 16.94 -1.61 -4.15
CA ALA A 10 18.35 -1.94 -4.05
C ALA A 10 18.94 -1.62 -2.66
N LEU A 11 18.54 -0.49 -2.07
CA LEU A 11 18.97 -0.11 -0.72
C LEU A 11 18.40 -1.08 0.33
N LEU A 12 17.12 -1.42 0.25
CA LEU A 12 16.49 -2.37 1.15
C LEU A 12 17.14 -3.76 1.04
N ALA A 13 17.39 -4.23 -0.19
CA ALA A 13 18.07 -5.50 -0.42
C ALA A 13 19.47 -5.51 0.21
N GLU A 14 20.22 -4.41 0.09
CA GLU A 14 21.56 -4.30 0.70
C GLU A 14 21.48 -4.29 2.23
N VAL A 15 20.52 -3.58 2.83
CA VAL A 15 20.28 -3.60 4.27
C VAL A 15 19.94 -5.01 4.75
N CYS A 16 19.07 -5.73 4.02
CA CYS A 16 18.72 -7.11 4.34
C CYS A 16 19.95 -8.04 4.28
N ARG A 17 20.78 -7.90 3.24
CA ARG A 17 22.02 -8.64 3.10
C ARG A 17 23.00 -8.38 4.25
N GLN A 18 23.12 -7.12 4.69
CA GLN A 18 23.96 -6.78 5.85
C GLN A 18 23.46 -7.41 7.13
N LYS A 19 22.12 -7.39 7.37
CA LYS A 19 21.53 -8.06 8.53
C LYS A 19 21.88 -9.56 8.57
N GLU A 20 21.79 -10.25 7.44
CA GLU A 20 22.19 -11.65 7.34
C GLU A 20 23.68 -11.86 7.65
N ASN A 21 24.55 -11.02 7.12
CA ASN A 21 25.99 -11.09 7.36
C ASN A 21 26.37 -10.85 8.83
N TYR A 22 25.62 -10.02 9.53
CA TYR A 22 25.80 -9.79 10.97
C TYR A 22 25.11 -10.85 11.85
N GLY A 23 24.47 -11.85 11.25
CA GLY A 23 23.77 -12.91 11.98
C GLY A 23 22.51 -12.43 12.71
N LEU A 24 21.98 -11.28 12.34
CA LEU A 24 20.74 -10.74 12.92
C LEU A 24 19.49 -11.48 12.40
N LYS A 25 19.59 -12.13 11.23
CA LYS A 25 18.57 -12.98 10.67
C LYS A 25 19.15 -14.38 10.44
N VAL A 26 18.89 -15.27 11.38
CA VAL A 26 19.45 -16.63 11.39
C VAL A 26 18.47 -17.68 10.88
N LYS A 27 17.19 -17.34 10.76
CA LYS A 27 16.13 -18.29 10.35
C LYS A 27 15.35 -17.74 9.16
N GLU A 28 14.88 -18.67 8.32
CA GLU A 28 13.81 -18.32 7.38
C GLU A 28 12.60 -17.82 8.16
N ALA A 29 11.97 -16.76 7.67
CA ALA A 29 10.81 -16.15 8.31
C ALA A 29 9.69 -17.20 8.47
N SER A 30 9.23 -17.43 9.68
CA SER A 30 8.08 -18.28 9.96
C SER A 30 6.77 -17.54 9.68
N ALA A 31 6.81 -16.21 9.77
CA ALA A 31 5.68 -15.33 9.55
C ALA A 31 6.04 -14.16 8.64
N ALA A 32 5.08 -13.75 7.81
CA ALA A 32 5.07 -12.48 7.11
C ALA A 32 3.91 -11.66 7.64
N ILE A 33 4.19 -10.44 8.08
CA ILE A 33 3.21 -9.50 8.61
C ILE A 33 3.14 -8.33 7.63
N ILE A 34 1.96 -8.08 7.08
CA ILE A 34 1.73 -7.05 6.07
C ILE A 34 0.80 -5.98 6.65
N ASP A 35 1.24 -4.74 6.58
CA ASP A 35 0.43 -3.59 6.97
C ASP A 35 0.67 -2.41 6.03
N ALA A 36 -0.26 -1.44 6.04
CA ALA A 36 -0.19 -0.24 5.25
C ALA A 36 -0.37 1.01 6.10
N THR A 37 0.39 2.04 5.76
CA THR A 37 0.30 3.35 6.41
C THR A 37 0.17 4.46 5.37
N LEU A 38 -0.42 5.59 5.77
CA LEU A 38 -0.42 6.78 4.95
C LEU A 38 0.88 7.55 5.15
N ILE A 39 1.45 8.01 4.05
CA ILE A 39 2.65 8.83 4.00
C ILE A 39 2.24 10.18 3.45
N GLU A 40 2.32 11.20 4.28
CA GLU A 40 1.95 12.56 3.92
C GLU A 40 2.85 13.09 2.80
N SER A 41 2.23 13.64 1.74
CA SER A 41 2.99 14.33 0.70
C SER A 41 3.59 15.62 1.28
N ALA A 42 4.85 15.88 0.97
CA ALA A 42 5.52 17.11 1.36
C ALA A 42 4.95 18.37 0.65
N VAL A 43 4.12 18.15 -0.34
CA VAL A 43 3.55 19.22 -1.17
C VAL A 43 2.11 19.48 -0.76
N HIS A 44 1.84 20.72 -0.35
CA HIS A 44 0.48 21.20 -0.15
C HIS A 44 -0.08 21.73 -1.48
N PRO A 45 -1.31 21.36 -1.86
CA PRO A 45 -1.93 21.90 -3.07
C PRO A 45 -2.25 23.40 -2.85
N HIS A 46 -1.49 24.27 -3.47
CA HIS A 46 -1.66 25.71 -3.33
C HIS A 46 -2.21 26.41 -4.57
N THR A 47 -2.37 25.70 -5.68
CA THR A 47 -2.69 26.35 -6.95
C THR A 47 -3.96 25.76 -7.55
N HIS A 48 -4.96 26.60 -7.73
CA HIS A 48 -6.10 26.35 -8.58
C HIS A 48 -5.69 26.58 -10.03
N VAL A 49 -5.84 25.58 -10.88
CA VAL A 49 -5.65 25.71 -12.31
C VAL A 49 -7.02 25.55 -12.96
N GLU A 50 -7.47 26.58 -13.64
CA GLU A 50 -8.65 26.47 -14.49
C GLU A 50 -8.28 25.64 -15.73
N VAL A 51 -8.95 24.52 -15.91
CA VAL A 51 -8.76 23.68 -17.11
C VAL A 51 -9.80 24.10 -18.15
N PRO A 52 -9.38 24.33 -19.41
CA PRO A 52 -10.34 24.60 -20.50
C PRO A 52 -11.33 23.43 -20.64
N VAL A 53 -12.57 23.76 -20.90
CA VAL A 53 -13.73 22.83 -20.95
C VAL A 53 -13.61 21.76 -22.06
N GLU A 54 -12.63 21.85 -22.93
CA GLU A 54 -12.47 20.98 -24.12
C GLU A 54 -12.14 19.51 -23.79
N ASP A 55 -11.73 19.21 -22.54
CA ASP A 55 -11.31 17.86 -22.10
C ASP A 55 -12.34 17.12 -21.25
N TRP A 56 -13.59 17.61 -21.14
CA TRP A 56 -14.60 17.02 -20.26
C TRP A 56 -15.58 16.12 -21.04
N ALA A 57 -15.96 15.01 -20.44
CA ALA A 57 -17.00 14.16 -20.97
C ALA A 57 -18.37 14.89 -20.98
N GLU A 58 -19.18 14.61 -21.99
CA GLU A 58 -20.41 15.35 -22.37
C GLU A 58 -21.53 15.45 -21.30
N ASP A 59 -21.32 14.95 -20.08
CA ASP A 59 -22.38 14.84 -19.05
C ASP A 59 -22.26 15.83 -17.88
N GLU A 60 -21.31 16.77 -17.88
CA GLU A 60 -21.16 17.74 -16.79
C GLU A 60 -21.61 19.16 -17.20
N ASN A 61 -22.30 19.82 -16.28
CA ASN A 61 -22.95 21.12 -16.43
C ASN A 61 -21.94 22.20 -16.95
N PRO A 62 -22.17 22.80 -18.14
CA PRO A 62 -21.22 23.71 -18.76
C PRO A 62 -21.05 25.06 -18.05
N ASP A 63 -21.82 25.35 -17.03
CA ASP A 63 -21.85 26.64 -16.32
C ASP A 63 -20.99 26.68 -15.03
N GLU A 64 -20.39 25.57 -14.60
CA GLU A 64 -19.44 25.58 -13.49
C GLU A 64 -18.00 25.56 -13.97
N PRO A 65 -17.19 26.58 -13.65
CA PRO A 65 -15.76 26.53 -13.95
C PRO A 65 -15.13 25.39 -13.15
N ALA A 66 -14.68 24.37 -13.84
CA ALA A 66 -13.99 23.26 -13.23
C ALA A 66 -12.66 23.75 -12.65
N CYS A 67 -12.62 23.85 -11.34
CA CYS A 67 -11.40 24.17 -10.64
C CYS A 67 -10.66 22.86 -10.31
N VAL A 68 -9.61 22.56 -11.04
CA VAL A 68 -8.73 21.44 -10.73
C VAL A 68 -7.56 21.94 -9.91
N VAL A 69 -7.45 21.44 -8.69
CA VAL A 69 -6.32 21.73 -7.82
C VAL A 69 -5.19 20.77 -8.19
N PHE A 70 -4.18 21.28 -8.88
CA PHE A 70 -2.96 20.52 -9.11
C PHE A 70 -1.99 20.71 -7.96
N SER A 71 -1.52 19.61 -7.45
CA SER A 71 -0.31 19.56 -6.65
C SER A 71 0.89 19.51 -7.58
N SER A 72 2.03 20.09 -7.18
CA SER A 72 3.30 19.88 -7.87
C SER A 72 3.77 18.41 -7.77
N ASP A 73 3.10 17.60 -6.96
CA ASP A 73 3.28 16.17 -6.84
C ASP A 73 2.17 15.45 -7.61
N HIS A 74 2.46 15.11 -8.87
CA HIS A 74 1.49 14.49 -9.78
C HIS A 74 1.20 13.02 -9.46
N ASP A 75 1.98 12.39 -8.59
CA ASP A 75 1.81 10.98 -8.22
C ASP A 75 0.96 10.83 -6.94
N ALA A 76 0.92 11.85 -6.07
CA ALA A 76 0.07 11.84 -4.89
C ALA A 76 -1.43 11.92 -5.26
N ARG A 77 -2.28 11.32 -4.43
CA ARG A 77 -3.74 11.34 -4.64
C ARG A 77 -4.48 11.64 -3.35
N TRP A 78 -5.65 12.23 -3.53
CA TRP A 78 -6.53 12.53 -2.42
C TRP A 78 -7.12 11.27 -1.80
N ILE A 79 -7.08 11.21 -0.48
CA ILE A 79 -7.79 10.22 0.32
C ILE A 79 -8.56 10.93 1.42
N LYS A 80 -9.76 10.41 1.75
CA LYS A 80 -10.56 10.89 2.87
C LYS A 80 -10.48 9.89 4.01
N LYS A 81 -9.95 10.33 5.15
CA LYS A 81 -9.93 9.53 6.38
C LYS A 81 -10.69 10.29 7.48
N GLY A 82 -11.86 9.75 7.85
CA GLY A 82 -12.78 10.48 8.73
C GLY A 82 -13.29 11.77 8.08
N CYS A 83 -13.10 12.91 8.76
CA CYS A 83 -13.50 14.23 8.26
C CYS A 83 -12.38 15.00 7.54
N LYS A 84 -11.18 14.39 7.38
CA LYS A 84 -10.03 15.05 6.74
C LYS A 84 -9.78 14.47 5.36
N SER A 85 -9.56 15.36 4.39
CA SER A 85 -9.03 15.00 3.07
C SER A 85 -7.55 15.30 3.07
N MET A 86 -6.73 14.35 2.62
CA MET A 86 -5.27 14.41 2.62
C MET A 86 -4.75 14.03 1.25
N LEU A 87 -3.71 14.73 0.78
CA LEU A 87 -3.02 14.43 -0.47
C LEU A 87 -1.77 13.62 -0.12
N ASP A 88 -1.88 12.31 -0.25
CA ASP A 88 -0.93 11.39 0.34
C ASP A 88 -0.51 10.26 -0.61
N TYR A 89 0.44 9.50 -0.11
CA TYR A 89 0.78 8.16 -0.58
C TYR A 89 0.34 7.11 0.43
N LYS A 90 0.28 5.86 -0.02
CA LYS A 90 0.14 4.70 0.84
C LYS A 90 1.39 3.86 0.75
N GLY A 91 2.07 3.68 1.88
CA GLY A 91 3.20 2.80 2.02
C GLY A 91 2.76 1.45 2.59
N PHE A 92 3.16 0.38 1.93
CA PHE A 92 2.98 -1.00 2.37
C PHE A 92 4.31 -1.53 2.86
N ALA A 93 4.32 -2.21 3.99
CA ALA A 93 5.49 -2.88 4.51
C ALA A 93 5.18 -4.34 4.82
N ARG A 94 6.16 -5.21 4.54
CA ARG A 94 6.18 -6.58 5.01
C ARG A 94 7.34 -6.74 5.96
N CYS A 95 7.08 -7.32 7.12
CA CYS A 95 8.11 -7.68 8.09
C CYS A 95 7.96 -9.15 8.51
N ASP A 96 9.02 -9.69 9.08
CA ASP A 96 9.03 -11.01 9.71
C ASP A 96 8.57 -10.93 11.18
N GLU A 97 8.58 -12.07 11.87
CA GLU A 97 8.23 -12.19 13.29
C GLU A 97 9.16 -11.43 14.24
N ASP A 98 10.36 -11.11 13.79
CA ASP A 98 11.37 -10.34 14.54
C ASP A 98 11.31 -8.83 14.18
N GLU A 99 10.25 -8.39 13.50
CA GLU A 99 9.98 -7.00 13.09
C GLU A 99 10.97 -6.45 12.04
N PHE A 100 11.71 -7.31 11.36
CA PHE A 100 12.58 -6.87 10.27
C PHE A 100 11.79 -6.70 8.97
N VAL A 101 11.79 -5.48 8.47
CA VAL A 101 11.20 -5.17 7.16
C VAL A 101 12.05 -5.77 6.04
N ASP A 102 11.41 -6.53 5.16
CA ASP A 102 12.05 -7.16 4.00
C ASP A 102 11.45 -6.73 2.65
N LYS A 103 10.26 -6.13 2.66
CA LYS A 103 9.63 -5.57 1.45
C LYS A 103 8.89 -4.28 1.76
N ILE A 104 9.05 -3.30 0.88
CA ILE A 104 8.32 -2.03 0.92
C ILE A 104 7.73 -1.79 -0.47
N HIS A 105 6.48 -1.32 -0.52
CA HIS A 105 5.82 -0.90 -1.74
C HIS A 105 5.05 0.39 -1.48
N THR A 106 5.00 1.28 -2.46
CA THR A 106 4.34 2.58 -2.31
C THR A 106 3.42 2.83 -3.49
N THR A 107 2.20 3.25 -3.19
CA THR A 107 1.19 3.61 -4.17
C THR A 107 0.60 4.99 -3.87
N PRO A 108 -0.10 5.62 -4.81
CA PRO A 108 -0.98 6.74 -4.50
C PRO A 108 -2.00 6.36 -3.42
N ALA A 109 -2.34 7.29 -2.51
CA ALA A 109 -3.12 6.99 -1.32
C ALA A 109 -4.51 6.38 -1.57
N HIS A 110 -5.12 6.66 -2.73
CA HIS A 110 -6.45 6.15 -3.09
C HIS A 110 -6.48 4.64 -3.41
N VAL A 111 -5.31 4.03 -3.66
CA VAL A 111 -5.22 2.60 -3.98
C VAL A 111 -5.65 1.78 -2.77
N GLY A 112 -6.53 0.80 -3.00
CA GLY A 112 -6.99 -0.12 -1.96
C GLY A 112 -5.86 -1.04 -1.47
N GLU A 113 -6.02 -1.61 -0.30
CA GLU A 113 -5.00 -2.51 0.26
C GLU A 113 -5.08 -3.92 -0.32
N SER A 114 -6.30 -4.42 -0.51
CA SER A 114 -6.52 -5.78 -0.99
C SER A 114 -5.88 -6.09 -2.36
N PRO A 115 -5.90 -5.20 -3.38
CA PRO A 115 -5.23 -5.45 -4.66
C PRO A 115 -3.71 -5.57 -4.56
N GLU A 116 -3.09 -4.88 -3.60
CA GLU A 116 -1.63 -4.85 -3.44
C GLU A 116 -1.08 -6.06 -2.67
N PHE A 117 -1.97 -6.93 -2.19
CA PHE A 117 -1.60 -8.08 -1.37
C PHE A 117 -0.68 -9.06 -2.10
N GLU A 118 -0.98 -9.39 -3.35
CA GLU A 118 -0.15 -10.29 -4.14
C GLU A 118 1.26 -9.73 -4.33
N THR A 119 1.36 -8.44 -4.63
CA THR A 119 2.65 -7.74 -4.71
C THR A 119 3.42 -7.88 -3.40
N MET A 120 2.75 -7.76 -2.26
CA MET A 120 3.41 -7.84 -0.96
C MET A 120 3.86 -9.25 -0.58
N ILE A 121 3.12 -10.30 -0.95
CA ILE A 121 3.52 -11.69 -0.64
C ILE A 121 4.55 -12.26 -1.62
N GLU A 122 4.71 -11.65 -2.78
CA GLU A 122 5.68 -12.09 -3.78
C GLU A 122 7.08 -12.21 -3.19
N GLY A 123 7.76 -13.33 -3.45
CA GLY A 123 9.09 -13.62 -2.92
C GLY A 123 9.15 -13.97 -1.42
N SER A 124 8.00 -14.10 -0.74
CA SER A 124 7.97 -14.56 0.64
C SER A 124 8.03 -16.09 0.71
N ASN A 125 8.86 -16.61 1.62
CA ASN A 125 8.91 -18.03 1.99
C ASN A 125 8.28 -18.30 3.37
N ALA A 126 7.61 -17.30 3.96
CA ALA A 126 7.00 -17.43 5.28
C ALA A 126 5.93 -18.51 5.31
N GLN A 127 5.87 -19.29 6.38
CA GLN A 127 4.84 -20.32 6.54
C GLN A 127 3.45 -19.74 6.77
N ARG A 128 3.36 -18.57 7.42
CA ARG A 128 2.12 -17.87 7.75
C ARG A 128 2.15 -16.44 7.24
N VAL A 129 0.99 -15.96 6.81
CA VAL A 129 0.83 -14.55 6.41
C VAL A 129 -0.25 -13.91 7.27
N PHE A 130 0.13 -12.85 7.96
CA PHE A 130 -0.74 -12.03 8.78
C PHE A 130 -0.99 -10.71 8.07
N ALA A 131 -2.23 -10.28 8.04
CA ALA A 131 -2.63 -8.96 7.58
C ALA A 131 -3.94 -8.57 8.27
N ASP A 132 -4.28 -7.28 8.20
CA ASP A 132 -5.51 -6.79 8.76
C ASP A 132 -6.73 -7.19 7.90
N LYS A 133 -7.94 -6.89 8.38
CA LYS A 133 -9.20 -7.20 7.70
C LYS A 133 -9.40 -6.46 6.37
N ALA A 134 -8.62 -5.42 6.07
CA ALA A 134 -8.70 -4.71 4.79
C ALA A 134 -8.20 -5.59 3.65
N TYR A 135 -7.27 -6.50 3.94
CA TYR A 135 -6.75 -7.49 3.01
C TYR A 135 -7.66 -8.72 2.84
N ALA A 136 -8.68 -8.88 3.67
CA ALA A 136 -9.56 -10.06 3.62
C ALA A 136 -10.42 -10.07 2.35
N SER A 137 -10.06 -10.92 1.40
CA SER A 137 -10.78 -11.19 0.16
C SER A 137 -10.64 -12.66 -0.24
N ILE A 138 -11.54 -13.15 -1.09
CA ILE A 138 -11.45 -14.52 -1.61
C ILE A 138 -10.17 -14.67 -2.46
N ALA A 139 -9.87 -13.68 -3.30
CA ALA A 139 -8.68 -13.69 -4.15
C ALA A 139 -7.38 -13.80 -3.32
N ASN A 140 -7.26 -13.01 -2.24
CA ASN A 140 -6.07 -13.05 -1.38
C ASN A 140 -5.96 -14.39 -0.63
N GLY A 141 -7.08 -14.95 -0.17
CA GLY A 141 -7.09 -16.30 0.40
C GLY A 141 -6.67 -17.36 -0.61
N ASP A 142 -7.09 -17.23 -1.88
CA ASP A 142 -6.69 -18.14 -2.96
C ASP A 142 -5.20 -18.00 -3.29
N ALA A 143 -4.65 -16.79 -3.29
CA ALA A 143 -3.23 -16.53 -3.51
C ALA A 143 -2.32 -17.19 -2.46
N LEU A 144 -2.81 -17.39 -1.24
CA LEU A 144 -2.07 -18.07 -0.17
C LEU A 144 -2.12 -19.60 -0.25
N LYS A 145 -3.11 -20.17 -0.95
CA LYS A 145 -3.33 -21.61 -0.99
C LYS A 145 -2.11 -22.38 -1.50
N GLY A 146 -1.74 -23.40 -0.77
CA GLY A 146 -0.63 -24.30 -1.15
C GLY A 146 0.78 -23.76 -0.90
N LYS A 147 0.92 -22.49 -0.50
CA LYS A 147 2.22 -21.86 -0.18
C LYS A 147 2.29 -21.39 1.25
N HIS A 148 1.24 -20.74 1.72
CA HIS A 148 1.22 -20.07 3.01
C HIS A 148 -0.03 -20.43 3.79
N ARG A 149 0.06 -20.44 5.11
CA ARG A 149 -1.12 -20.52 5.98
C ARG A 149 -1.73 -19.13 6.10
N ASP A 150 -2.99 -19.01 5.70
CA ASP A 150 -3.78 -17.80 5.85
C ASP A 150 -4.04 -17.49 7.33
N SER A 151 -3.62 -16.31 7.76
CA SER A 151 -3.85 -15.72 9.08
C SER A 151 -4.34 -14.27 8.98
N ILE A 152 -4.94 -13.91 7.84
CA ILE A 152 -5.57 -12.60 7.64
C ILE A 152 -6.78 -12.49 8.58
N LEU A 153 -6.92 -11.33 9.22
CA LEU A 153 -8.08 -11.06 10.07
C LEU A 153 -9.35 -11.00 9.24
N HIS A 154 -10.35 -11.79 9.61
CA HIS A 154 -11.63 -11.79 8.91
C HIS A 154 -12.49 -10.57 9.26
N LYS A 155 -13.23 -10.07 8.27
CA LYS A 155 -14.25 -9.04 8.52
C LYS A 155 -15.37 -9.64 9.38
N ALA A 156 -15.76 -8.91 10.42
CA ALA A 156 -16.92 -9.28 11.21
C ALA A 156 -18.19 -9.31 10.32
N VAL A 157 -18.89 -10.43 10.34
CA VAL A 157 -20.16 -10.58 9.64
C VAL A 157 -21.26 -10.66 10.70
N ARG A 158 -22.30 -9.81 10.57
CA ARG A 158 -23.42 -9.79 11.52
C ARG A 158 -24.04 -11.19 11.64
N GLY A 159 -24.13 -11.69 12.87
CA GLY A 159 -24.71 -13.01 13.16
C GLY A 159 -23.78 -14.21 12.98
N ARG A 160 -22.47 -14.00 12.71
CA ARG A 160 -21.48 -15.06 12.69
C ARG A 160 -20.42 -14.83 13.77
N PRO A 161 -20.01 -15.86 14.54
CA PRO A 161 -18.90 -15.72 15.45
C PRO A 161 -17.61 -15.40 14.69
N LEU A 162 -16.74 -14.60 15.28
CA LEU A 162 -15.37 -14.39 14.78
C LEU A 162 -14.63 -15.72 14.88
N ARG A 163 -13.99 -16.14 13.81
CA ARG A 163 -13.15 -17.35 13.78
C ARG A 163 -11.73 -17.01 14.14
#